data_2cfbb26627e57d8f767b070ea0f0af1a
#
_entry.id   2cfbb26627e57d8f767b070ea0f0af1a
#
_cell.length_a   1.000
_cell.length_b   1.000
_cell.length_c   1.000
_cell.angle_alpha   90.00
_cell.angle_beta   90.00
_cell.angle_gamma   90.00
#
_symmetry.space_group_name_H-M   'P 1'
#
loop_
_entity.id
_entity.type
_entity.pdbx_description
1 polymer ?
#
loop_
_entity_poly.entity_id
_entity_poly.type
_entity_poly.pdbx_seq_one_letter_code
_entity_poly.pdbx_strand_id
1 'polypeptide(L)'
;NFCVIRKEIKAEHKLFYGLEPDDFTVPDLSTENALLEWGQKIIDGEEKRRQKGGAPLYNPSIGNVRGYYDNFKNSKERQKIYQQNTNRYLQEMANNRTAGDEIILEMWNEIEERFAHLLPYKKLCECQRFGIVYYYRRNEKPLTEETDRQYQQQLSLNIEIEEQKFNPYK
;
A
#
# COMPACT_ATOMS: atom_id res chain seq x y z
N ASN A 1 -19.23 -21.94 30.80
CA ASN A 1 -18.64 -21.95 32.13
C ASN A 1 -19.53 -21.22 33.14
N PHE A 2 -19.86 -19.93 32.91
CA PHE A 2 -20.62 -19.11 33.87
C PHE A 2 -21.99 -19.69 34.23
N CYS A 3 -22.77 -20.16 33.23
CA CYS A 3 -24.08 -20.79 33.45
C CYS A 3 -24.00 -22.12 34.20
N VAL A 4 -22.87 -22.86 34.07
CA VAL A 4 -22.64 -24.08 34.89
C VAL A 4 -22.37 -23.72 36.34
N ILE A 5 -21.54 -22.70 36.57
CA ILE A 5 -21.23 -22.21 37.92
C ILE A 5 -22.51 -21.74 38.63
N ARG A 6 -23.41 -21.07 37.93
CA ARG A 6 -24.72 -20.61 38.45
C ARG A 6 -25.76 -21.72 38.54
N LYS A 7 -25.42 -22.95 38.14
CA LYS A 7 -26.33 -24.10 38.11
C LYS A 7 -27.55 -23.93 37.20
N GLU A 8 -27.43 -23.05 36.17
CA GLU A 8 -28.47 -22.87 35.15
C GLU A 8 -28.46 -24.01 34.12
N ILE A 9 -27.29 -24.59 33.88
CA ILE A 9 -27.09 -25.77 33.03
C ILE A 9 -26.19 -26.79 33.74
N LYS A 10 -26.32 -28.07 33.33
CA LYS A 10 -25.45 -29.16 33.81
C LYS A 10 -24.07 -29.07 33.16
N ALA A 11 -23.00 -29.50 33.85
CA ALA A 11 -21.64 -29.51 33.33
C ALA A 11 -21.51 -30.34 32.02
N GLU A 12 -22.21 -31.47 31.93
CA GLU A 12 -22.27 -32.32 30.76
C GLU A 12 -22.76 -31.58 29.49
N HIS A 13 -23.56 -30.53 29.65
CA HIS A 13 -24.05 -29.74 28.52
C HIS A 13 -22.95 -28.91 27.83
N LYS A 14 -21.76 -28.77 28.45
CA LYS A 14 -20.60 -28.14 27.79
C LYS A 14 -20.15 -28.89 26.54
N LEU A 15 -20.35 -30.19 26.49
CA LEU A 15 -20.02 -31.03 25.28
C LEU A 15 -20.75 -30.55 24.03
N PHE A 16 -21.96 -29.96 24.15
CA PHE A 16 -22.66 -29.41 22.98
C PHE A 16 -21.94 -28.23 22.36
N TYR A 17 -21.11 -27.53 23.12
CA TYR A 17 -20.31 -26.39 22.69
C TYR A 17 -18.87 -26.77 22.36
N GLY A 18 -18.52 -28.08 22.41
CA GLY A 18 -17.15 -28.56 22.19
C GLY A 18 -16.20 -28.21 23.34
N LEU A 19 -16.72 -28.12 24.57
CA LEU A 19 -15.96 -27.89 25.78
C LEU A 19 -16.05 -29.11 26.69
N GLU A 20 -14.95 -29.47 27.36
CA GLU A 20 -14.95 -30.53 28.38
C GLU A 20 -15.73 -30.10 29.63
N PRO A 21 -16.46 -31.05 30.26
CA PRO A 21 -17.28 -30.75 31.46
C PRO A 21 -16.48 -30.15 32.59
N ASP A 22 -15.28 -30.63 32.85
CA ASP A 22 -14.42 -30.25 33.97
C ASP A 22 -13.44 -29.13 33.65
N ASP A 23 -13.29 -28.74 32.35
CA ASP A 23 -12.43 -27.65 31.93
C ASP A 23 -13.15 -26.31 31.95
N PHE A 24 -12.76 -25.45 32.86
CA PHE A 24 -13.28 -24.09 33.02
C PHE A 24 -12.44 -23.01 32.34
N THR A 25 -11.42 -23.38 31.56
CA THR A 25 -10.64 -22.42 30.81
C THR A 25 -11.50 -21.70 29.77
N VAL A 26 -11.19 -20.44 29.53
CA VAL A 26 -11.83 -19.65 28.45
C VAL A 26 -11.00 -19.85 27.19
N PRO A 27 -11.62 -20.25 26.08
CA PRO A 27 -10.91 -20.33 24.81
C PRO A 27 -10.25 -19.01 24.42
N ASP A 28 -9.14 -19.09 23.71
CA ASP A 28 -8.51 -17.88 23.15
C ASP A 28 -9.41 -17.27 22.06
N LEU A 29 -9.86 -16.03 22.33
CA LEU A 29 -10.72 -15.24 21.45
C LEU A 29 -9.98 -14.00 20.90
N SER A 30 -8.65 -13.98 20.94
CA SER A 30 -7.84 -12.82 20.54
C SER A 30 -7.88 -12.55 19.03
N THR A 31 -8.21 -13.55 18.21
CA THR A 31 -8.28 -13.40 16.76
C THR A 31 -9.70 -13.35 16.23
N GLU A 32 -9.91 -12.60 15.13
CA GLU A 32 -11.22 -12.54 14.46
C GLU A 32 -11.71 -13.91 13.98
N ASN A 33 -10.81 -14.79 13.56
CA ASN A 33 -11.16 -16.13 13.12
C ASN A 33 -11.62 -17.00 14.31
N ALA A 34 -10.95 -16.87 15.46
CA ALA A 34 -11.38 -17.55 16.68
C ALA A 34 -12.76 -17.07 17.13
N LEU A 35 -13.05 -15.76 17.04
CA LEU A 35 -14.38 -15.21 17.34
C LEU A 35 -15.47 -15.79 16.42
N LEU A 36 -15.18 -15.92 15.10
CA LEU A 36 -16.13 -16.52 14.17
C LEU A 36 -16.34 -18.01 14.44
N GLU A 37 -15.28 -18.76 14.67
CA GLU A 37 -15.37 -20.20 14.97
C GLU A 37 -16.14 -20.47 16.25
N TRP A 38 -15.76 -19.81 17.34
CA TRP A 38 -16.42 -19.97 18.65
C TRP A 38 -17.85 -19.43 18.66
N GLY A 39 -18.10 -18.31 17.98
CA GLY A 39 -19.44 -17.77 17.83
C GLY A 39 -20.39 -18.78 17.16
N GLN A 40 -19.94 -19.42 16.08
CA GLN A 40 -20.71 -20.46 15.41
C GLN A 40 -20.90 -21.69 16.32
N LYS A 41 -19.83 -22.17 16.99
CA LYS A 41 -19.91 -23.28 17.94
C LYS A 41 -20.93 -23.05 19.07
N ILE A 42 -20.99 -21.80 19.59
CA ILE A 42 -21.94 -21.43 20.63
C ILE A 42 -23.37 -21.47 20.10
N ILE A 43 -23.62 -20.93 18.92
CA ILE A 43 -24.95 -20.90 18.29
C ILE A 43 -25.44 -22.34 18.03
N ASP A 44 -24.62 -23.16 17.38
CA ASP A 44 -24.95 -24.55 17.03
C ASP A 44 -25.11 -25.42 18.29
N GLY A 45 -24.23 -25.20 19.27
CA GLY A 45 -24.27 -25.89 20.55
C GLY A 45 -25.55 -25.64 21.32
N GLU A 46 -26.00 -24.39 21.38
CA GLU A 46 -27.25 -24.02 22.08
C GLU A 46 -28.47 -24.59 21.34
N GLU A 47 -28.45 -24.62 20.01
CA GLU A 47 -29.50 -25.22 19.21
C GLU A 47 -29.61 -26.73 19.49
N LYS A 48 -28.50 -27.46 19.46
CA LYS A 48 -28.45 -28.89 19.80
C LYS A 48 -28.91 -29.16 21.25
N ARG A 49 -28.48 -28.32 22.19
CA ARG A 49 -28.88 -28.45 23.59
C ARG A 49 -30.39 -28.28 23.76
N ARG A 50 -30.98 -27.29 23.07
CA ARG A 50 -32.43 -27.04 23.10
C ARG A 50 -33.24 -28.18 22.45
N GLN A 51 -32.78 -28.72 21.36
CA GLN A 51 -33.40 -29.90 20.71
C GLN A 51 -33.47 -31.12 21.65
N LYS A 52 -32.49 -31.22 22.58
CA LYS A 52 -32.49 -32.28 23.59
C LYS A 52 -33.26 -31.89 24.89
N GLY A 53 -34.13 -30.91 24.83
CA GLY A 53 -34.99 -30.51 25.93
C GLY A 53 -34.35 -29.53 26.94
N GLY A 54 -33.24 -28.93 26.61
CA GLY A 54 -32.62 -27.89 27.46
C GLY A 54 -33.44 -26.62 27.51
N ALA A 55 -33.66 -26.05 28.70
CA ALA A 55 -34.32 -24.74 28.83
C ALA A 55 -33.52 -23.62 28.19
N PRO A 56 -34.15 -22.59 27.59
CA PRO A 56 -33.44 -21.47 26.98
C PRO A 56 -32.55 -20.73 27.98
N LEU A 57 -31.36 -20.28 27.54
CA LEU A 57 -30.52 -19.36 28.30
C LEU A 57 -31.02 -17.93 28.09
N TYR A 58 -31.14 -17.17 29.16
CA TYR A 58 -31.68 -15.81 29.10
C TYR A 58 -30.60 -14.72 29.17
N ASN A 59 -29.45 -15.01 29.80
CA ASN A 59 -28.40 -14.02 29.97
C ASN A 59 -26.98 -14.60 29.74
N PRO A 60 -26.38 -14.35 28.58
CA PRO A 60 -26.96 -13.72 27.41
C PRO A 60 -27.94 -14.66 26.68
N SER A 61 -28.98 -14.12 26.04
CA SER A 61 -29.87 -14.93 25.19
C SER A 61 -29.15 -15.28 23.90
N ILE A 62 -29.43 -16.46 23.35
CA ILE A 62 -28.82 -16.89 22.09
C ILE A 62 -29.21 -15.99 20.90
N GLY A 63 -30.39 -15.35 20.97
CA GLY A 63 -30.83 -14.38 19.97
C GLY A 63 -29.90 -13.16 19.93
N ASN A 64 -29.50 -12.65 21.09
CA ASN A 64 -28.55 -11.53 21.18
C ASN A 64 -27.17 -11.96 20.65
N VAL A 65 -26.70 -13.15 21.07
CA VAL A 65 -25.40 -13.68 20.58
C VAL A 65 -25.40 -13.81 19.06
N ARG A 66 -26.47 -14.36 18.47
CA ARG A 66 -26.63 -14.49 17.02
C ARG A 66 -26.62 -13.12 16.32
N GLY A 67 -27.36 -12.15 16.84
CA GLY A 67 -27.39 -10.79 16.29
C GLY A 67 -26.01 -10.13 16.24
N TYR A 68 -25.24 -10.23 17.33
CA TYR A 68 -23.85 -9.70 17.34
C TYR A 68 -22.91 -10.48 16.41
N TYR A 69 -23.05 -11.79 16.37
CA TYR A 69 -22.27 -12.66 15.50
C TYR A 69 -22.50 -12.34 14.02
N ASP A 70 -23.76 -12.23 13.58
CA ASP A 70 -24.12 -11.92 12.20
C ASP A 70 -23.64 -10.52 11.81
N ASN A 71 -23.76 -9.54 12.70
CA ASN A 71 -23.23 -8.20 12.48
C ASN A 71 -21.70 -8.20 12.33
N PHE A 72 -20.99 -8.96 13.16
CA PHE A 72 -19.54 -9.09 13.07
C PHE A 72 -19.12 -9.76 11.77
N LYS A 73 -19.78 -10.87 11.40
CA LYS A 73 -19.52 -11.60 10.15
C LYS A 73 -19.73 -10.71 8.92
N ASN A 74 -20.89 -10.01 8.86
CA ASN A 74 -21.20 -9.08 7.77
C ASN A 74 -20.18 -7.93 7.70
N SER A 75 -19.74 -7.41 8.82
CA SER A 75 -18.73 -6.33 8.88
C SER A 75 -17.38 -6.80 8.35
N LYS A 76 -16.98 -8.04 8.68
CA LYS A 76 -15.75 -8.64 8.18
C LYS A 76 -15.81 -8.88 6.66
N GLU A 77 -16.93 -9.33 6.13
CA GLU A 77 -17.13 -9.49 4.69
C GLU A 77 -17.04 -8.14 3.94
N ARG A 78 -17.68 -7.09 4.49
CA ARG A 78 -17.57 -5.73 3.94
C ARG A 78 -16.14 -5.21 3.98
N GLN A 79 -15.43 -5.40 5.07
CA GLN A 79 -14.03 -5.01 5.20
C GLN A 79 -13.17 -5.66 4.11
N LYS A 80 -13.37 -6.97 3.85
CA LYS A 80 -12.66 -7.68 2.78
C LYS A 80 -12.93 -7.05 1.41
N ILE A 81 -14.19 -6.72 1.11
CA ILE A 81 -14.57 -6.06 -0.16
C ILE A 81 -13.88 -4.70 -0.28
N TYR A 82 -13.90 -3.90 0.80
CA TYR A 82 -13.25 -2.59 0.79
C TYR A 82 -11.73 -2.68 0.62
N GLN A 83 -11.08 -3.65 1.26
CA GLN A 83 -9.66 -3.91 1.06
C GLN A 83 -9.34 -4.28 -0.39
N GLN A 84 -10.14 -5.16 -1.00
CA GLN A 84 -9.97 -5.53 -2.40
C GLN A 84 -10.13 -4.32 -3.34
N ASN A 85 -11.16 -3.49 -3.11
CA ASN A 85 -11.36 -2.27 -3.88
C ASN A 85 -10.20 -1.28 -3.71
N THR A 86 -9.72 -1.08 -2.47
CA THR A 86 -8.58 -0.22 -2.20
C THR A 86 -7.33 -0.71 -2.93
N ASN A 87 -7.03 -2.01 -2.87
CA ASN A 87 -5.89 -2.59 -3.56
C ASN A 87 -5.99 -2.41 -5.09
N ARG A 88 -7.18 -2.60 -5.66
CA ARG A 88 -7.41 -2.34 -7.08
C ARG A 88 -7.13 -0.89 -7.46
N TYR A 89 -7.69 0.07 -6.72
CA TYR A 89 -7.46 1.49 -7.00
C TYR A 89 -6.01 1.92 -6.79
N LEU A 90 -5.32 1.36 -5.81
CA LEU A 90 -3.88 1.60 -5.63
C LEU A 90 -3.07 1.09 -6.83
N GLN A 91 -3.43 -0.07 -7.38
CA GLN A 91 -2.78 -0.59 -8.58
C GLN A 91 -3.07 0.28 -9.82
N GLU A 92 -4.31 0.71 -10.01
CA GLU A 92 -4.69 1.64 -11.09
C GLU A 92 -3.94 2.97 -10.97
N MET A 93 -3.83 3.52 -9.75
CA MET A 93 -3.03 4.73 -9.50
C MET A 93 -1.55 4.53 -9.81
N ALA A 94 -0.96 3.39 -9.43
CA ALA A 94 0.43 3.09 -9.73
C ALA A 94 0.68 3.02 -11.24
N ASN A 95 -0.21 2.35 -11.97
CA ASN A 95 -0.12 2.25 -13.43
C ASN A 95 -0.25 3.63 -14.11
N ASN A 96 -1.22 4.44 -13.67
CA ASN A 96 -1.42 5.79 -14.22
C ASN A 96 -0.24 6.71 -13.90
N ARG A 97 0.39 6.56 -12.72
CA ARG A 97 1.60 7.31 -12.37
C ARG A 97 2.76 6.94 -13.29
N THR A 98 2.98 5.65 -13.52
CA THR A 98 4.04 5.18 -14.44
C THR A 98 3.84 5.75 -15.84
N ALA A 99 2.61 5.67 -16.38
CA ALA A 99 2.30 6.25 -17.68
C ALA A 99 2.49 7.79 -17.71
N GLY A 100 2.12 8.48 -16.63
CA GLY A 100 2.37 9.91 -16.49
C GLY A 100 3.85 10.26 -16.45
N ASP A 101 4.65 9.50 -15.71
CA ASP A 101 6.10 9.69 -15.61
C ASP A 101 6.79 9.48 -16.97
N GLU A 102 6.35 8.49 -17.77
CA GLU A 102 6.84 8.25 -19.13
C GLU A 102 6.57 9.45 -20.04
N ILE A 103 5.35 9.99 -20.05
CA ILE A 103 4.98 11.18 -20.84
C ILE A 103 5.82 12.39 -20.43
N ILE A 104 5.99 12.60 -19.10
CA ILE A 104 6.80 13.71 -18.60
C ILE A 104 8.25 13.56 -19.05
N LEU A 105 8.81 12.35 -19.01
CA LEU A 105 10.16 12.08 -19.47
C LEU A 105 10.34 12.34 -20.97
N GLU A 106 9.38 11.92 -21.81
CA GLU A 106 9.37 12.22 -23.23
C GLU A 106 9.36 13.73 -23.49
N MET A 107 8.46 14.46 -22.83
CA MET A 107 8.39 15.93 -22.93
C MET A 107 9.71 16.59 -22.53
N TRP A 108 10.36 16.14 -21.46
CA TRP A 108 11.65 16.68 -21.03
C TRP A 108 12.74 16.41 -22.05
N ASN A 109 12.79 15.20 -22.60
CA ASN A 109 13.75 14.82 -23.65
C ASN A 109 13.56 15.68 -24.91
N GLU A 110 12.33 15.89 -25.36
CA GLU A 110 12.03 16.75 -26.51
C GLU A 110 12.46 18.21 -26.28
N ILE A 111 12.21 18.76 -25.09
CA ILE A 111 12.64 20.11 -24.73
C ILE A 111 14.17 20.20 -24.71
N GLU A 112 14.86 19.22 -24.11
CA GLU A 112 16.31 19.20 -24.05
C GLU A 112 16.96 19.03 -25.44
N GLU A 113 16.37 18.22 -26.31
CA GLU A 113 16.81 18.02 -27.69
C GLU A 113 16.66 19.30 -28.52
N ARG A 114 15.53 20.00 -28.36
CA ARG A 114 15.28 21.29 -29.02
C ARG A 114 16.37 22.31 -28.73
N PHE A 115 16.93 22.31 -27.53
CA PHE A 115 17.98 23.25 -27.10
C PHE A 115 19.37 22.61 -27.07
N ALA A 116 19.55 21.43 -27.64
CA ALA A 116 20.84 20.73 -27.67
C ALA A 116 21.96 21.50 -28.39
N HIS A 117 21.61 22.39 -29.31
CA HIS A 117 22.54 23.25 -30.05
C HIS A 117 23.11 24.41 -29.22
N LEU A 118 22.53 24.70 -28.04
CA LEU A 118 22.99 25.75 -27.16
C LEU A 118 24.11 25.29 -26.22
N LEU A 119 24.90 26.25 -25.74
CA LEU A 119 25.91 25.99 -24.72
C LEU A 119 25.26 25.49 -23.42
N PRO A 120 25.96 24.71 -22.58
CA PRO A 120 25.38 24.04 -21.43
C PRO A 120 24.58 24.93 -20.48
N TYR A 121 25.11 26.10 -20.11
CA TYR A 121 24.38 27.02 -19.21
C TYR A 121 23.18 27.64 -19.90
N LYS A 122 23.31 28.07 -21.15
CA LYS A 122 22.18 28.63 -21.93
C LYS A 122 21.09 27.59 -22.16
N LYS A 123 21.46 26.33 -22.49
CA LYS A 123 20.53 25.22 -22.60
C LYS A 123 19.72 25.06 -21.30
N LEU A 124 20.42 25.04 -20.17
CA LEU A 124 19.79 24.90 -18.86
C LEU A 124 18.78 26.03 -18.59
N CYS A 125 19.16 27.29 -18.86
CA CYS A 125 18.27 28.45 -18.68
C CYS A 125 17.02 28.36 -19.55
N GLU A 126 17.16 27.97 -20.82
CA GLU A 126 16.00 27.83 -21.71
C GLU A 126 15.09 26.66 -21.28
N CYS A 127 15.64 25.51 -20.92
CA CYS A 127 14.87 24.39 -20.41
C CYS A 127 14.12 24.73 -19.11
N GLN A 128 14.73 25.51 -18.21
CA GLN A 128 14.07 25.96 -16.99
C GLN A 128 12.85 26.86 -17.27
N ARG A 129 12.84 27.63 -18.37
CA ARG A 129 11.67 28.45 -18.78
C ARG A 129 10.44 27.58 -19.11
N PHE A 130 10.65 26.31 -19.49
CA PHE A 130 9.61 25.33 -19.71
C PHE A 130 9.26 24.53 -18.45
N GLY A 131 9.81 24.90 -17.28
CA GLY A 131 9.49 24.27 -15.99
C GLY A 131 10.35 23.07 -15.63
N ILE A 132 11.41 22.75 -16.42
CA ILE A 132 12.34 21.67 -16.05
C ILE A 132 13.20 22.17 -14.88
N VAL A 133 13.25 21.36 -13.82
CA VAL A 133 14.03 21.68 -12.61
C VAL A 133 15.27 20.78 -12.57
N TYR A 134 16.46 21.39 -12.57
CA TYR A 134 17.73 20.68 -12.50
C TYR A 134 18.28 20.71 -11.09
N TYR A 135 18.76 19.58 -10.60
CA TYR A 135 19.41 19.44 -9.30
C TYR A 135 20.86 19.00 -9.53
N TYR A 136 21.80 19.73 -8.92
CA TYR A 136 23.20 19.34 -8.95
C TYR A 136 23.48 18.25 -7.91
N ARG A 137 24.29 17.26 -8.29
CA ARG A 137 24.76 16.26 -7.35
C ARG A 137 25.73 16.87 -6.35
N ARG A 138 25.90 16.24 -5.19
CA ARG A 138 26.67 16.77 -4.06
C ARG A 138 28.08 17.31 -4.40
N ASN A 139 28.74 16.76 -5.44
CA ASN A 139 30.09 17.11 -5.88
C ASN A 139 30.11 17.76 -7.27
N GLU A 140 28.97 18.14 -7.82
CA GLU A 140 28.84 18.73 -9.13
C GLU A 140 28.87 20.25 -9.02
N LYS A 141 29.67 20.90 -9.85
CA LYS A 141 29.74 22.36 -9.88
C LYS A 141 28.56 22.91 -10.68
N PRO A 142 27.87 23.94 -10.20
CA PRO A 142 26.79 24.57 -10.94
C PRO A 142 27.31 25.19 -12.25
N LEU A 143 26.54 25.02 -13.32
CA LEU A 143 26.81 25.67 -14.60
C LEU A 143 26.57 27.18 -14.47
N THR A 144 27.45 27.96 -15.02
CA THR A 144 27.40 29.45 -15.00
C THR A 144 27.73 29.98 -16.39
N GLU A 145 27.52 31.29 -16.64
CA GLU A 145 27.96 31.92 -17.86
C GLU A 145 29.48 31.81 -18.10
N GLU A 146 30.25 31.73 -17.04
CA GLU A 146 31.71 31.55 -17.13
C GLU A 146 32.06 30.17 -17.67
N THR A 147 31.30 29.13 -17.32
CA THR A 147 31.49 27.79 -17.87
C THR A 147 31.21 27.78 -19.38
N ASP A 148 30.21 28.49 -19.86
CA ASP A 148 29.93 28.61 -21.29
C ASP A 148 31.06 29.33 -22.03
N ARG A 149 31.63 30.43 -21.44
CA ARG A 149 32.77 31.14 -22.00
C ARG A 149 34.02 30.23 -22.11
N GLN A 150 34.31 29.49 -21.05
CA GLN A 150 35.42 28.50 -21.07
C GLN A 150 35.22 27.42 -22.13
N TYR A 151 34.00 26.95 -22.29
CA TYR A 151 33.67 25.95 -23.31
C TYR A 151 33.86 26.47 -24.72
N GLN A 152 33.46 27.73 -24.98
CA GLN A 152 33.70 28.38 -26.26
C GLN A 152 35.18 28.55 -26.55
N GLN A 153 35.98 28.98 -25.57
CA GLN A 153 37.42 29.13 -25.73
C GLN A 153 38.10 27.78 -26.02
N GLN A 154 37.68 26.71 -25.37
CA GLN A 154 38.21 25.36 -25.67
C GLN A 154 37.87 24.88 -27.09
N LEU A 155 36.65 25.14 -27.54
CA LEU A 155 36.23 24.79 -28.92
C LEU A 155 37.05 25.55 -29.96
N SER A 156 37.28 26.85 -29.80
CA SER A 156 38.07 27.64 -30.72
C SER A 156 39.53 27.20 -30.78
N LEU A 157 40.14 26.89 -29.62
CA LEU A 157 41.50 26.34 -29.55
C LEU A 157 41.61 24.97 -30.25
N ASN A 158 40.62 24.11 -30.10
CA ASN A 158 40.61 22.79 -30.75
C ASN A 158 40.48 22.92 -32.26
N ILE A 159 39.68 23.85 -32.77
CA ILE A 159 39.55 24.11 -34.21
C ILE A 159 40.88 24.65 -34.78
N GLU A 160 41.52 25.59 -34.09
CA GLU A 160 42.82 26.11 -34.50
C GLU A 160 43.90 25.01 -34.55
N ILE A 161 43.88 24.08 -33.62
CA ILE A 161 44.83 22.93 -33.59
C ILE A 161 44.54 21.95 -34.73
N GLU A 162 43.28 21.69 -35.07
CA GLU A 162 42.90 20.83 -36.19
C GLU A 162 43.25 21.49 -37.56
N GLU A 163 43.02 22.77 -37.74
CA GLU A 163 43.40 23.51 -38.94
C GLU A 163 44.93 23.56 -39.13
N GLN A 164 45.72 23.69 -38.05
CA GLN A 164 47.19 23.59 -38.10
C GLN A 164 47.69 22.21 -38.45
N LYS A 165 47.00 21.14 -38.04
CA LYS A 165 47.33 19.75 -38.40
C LYS A 165 47.02 19.43 -39.87
N PHE A 166 46.01 20.11 -40.43
CA PHE A 166 45.58 19.86 -41.81
C PHE A 166 46.35 20.69 -42.85
N ASN A 167 47.10 21.73 -42.42
CA ASN A 167 47.90 22.56 -43.30
C ASN A 167 49.40 22.58 -42.87
N PRO A 168 50.20 21.51 -43.18
CA PRO A 168 51.59 21.40 -42.77
C PRO A 168 52.55 22.26 -43.60
N TYR A 169 52.06 23.12 -44.52
CA TYR A 169 52.87 23.95 -45.39
C TYR A 169 52.55 25.47 -45.23
N LYS A 170 52.68 25.98 -44.03
CA LYS A 170 52.92 27.38 -43.79
C LYS A 170 54.13 27.59 -42.92
#